data_a37ec062894f4fca888a3483f45d2f32
#
_entry.id   a37ec062894f4fca888a3483f45d2f32
#
_cell.length_a   1.000
_cell.length_b   1.000
_cell.length_c   1.000
_cell.angle_alpha   90.00
_cell.angle_beta   90.00
_cell.angle_gamma   90.00
#
_symmetry.space_group_name_H-M   'P 1'
#
loop_
_entity.id
_entity.type
_entity.pdbx_description
1 polymer ?
#
loop_
_entity_poly.entity_id
_entity_poly.type
_entity_poly.pdbx_seq_one_letter_code
_entity_poly.pdbx_strand_id
1 'polypeptide(L)'
;MQKTQASTDELIALIIDGIEDVKGVEINLLDLREIENTVCDYFVICNGTSNTHVNAIVSSIQKKVSKSIKSKPWKVEGTENSEWVLLDYVDVVVHVFQRAIRERYDIEGLWGDAKLTAIERSFS
;
A
#
# COMPACT_ATOMS: atom_id res chain seq x y z
N MET A 1 -14.09 23.94 7.47
CA MET A 1 -14.24 23.11 7.49
C MET A 1 -13.69 22.15 7.32
N GLN A 2 -13.76 21.96 7.68
CA GLN A 2 -13.20 20.99 7.50
C GLN A 2 -13.73 20.17 6.76
N LYS A 3 -13.46 20.41 6.01
CA LYS A 3 -14.05 19.42 5.27
C LYS A 3 -13.92 18.13 5.94
N THR A 4 -14.87 17.26 5.75
CA THR A 4 -14.79 15.95 6.30
C THR A 4 -13.82 15.14 5.48
N GLN A 5 -12.84 14.57 6.12
CA GLN A 5 -11.92 13.69 5.47
C GLN A 5 -12.13 12.30 5.93
N ALA A 6 -11.90 11.37 5.02
CA ALA A 6 -11.90 9.97 5.38
C ALA A 6 -10.80 9.74 6.39
N SER A 7 -11.05 8.88 7.34
CA SER A 7 -10.03 8.54 8.32
C SER A 7 -8.91 7.76 7.65
N THR A 8 -7.76 7.74 8.31
CA THR A 8 -6.65 6.93 7.85
C THR A 8 -7.03 5.46 7.84
N ASP A 9 -7.80 5.02 8.83
CA ASP A 9 -8.26 3.63 8.87
C ASP A 9 -9.13 3.29 7.66
N GLU A 10 -10.00 4.20 7.27
CA GLU A 10 -10.84 3.99 6.11
C GLU A 10 -10.01 3.89 4.84
N LEU A 11 -9.02 4.76 4.71
CA LEU A 11 -8.12 4.73 3.57
C LEU A 11 -7.37 3.39 3.50
N ILE A 12 -6.83 2.92 4.64
CA ILE A 12 -6.12 1.66 4.70
C ILE A 12 -7.05 0.51 4.29
N ALA A 13 -8.28 0.51 4.78
CA ALA A 13 -9.23 -0.55 4.44
C ALA A 13 -9.50 -0.58 2.94
N LEU A 14 -9.66 0.60 2.31
CA LEU A 14 -9.90 0.67 0.87
C LEU A 14 -8.69 0.20 0.07
N ILE A 15 -7.49 0.53 0.53
CA ILE A 15 -6.27 0.09 -0.11
C ILE A 15 -6.19 -1.43 -0.08
N ILE A 16 -6.43 -2.02 1.09
CA ILE A 16 -6.37 -3.47 1.24
C ILE A 16 -7.44 -4.14 0.37
N ASP A 17 -8.65 -3.60 0.36
CA ASP A 17 -9.71 -4.13 -0.51
C ASP A 17 -9.29 -4.09 -1.97
N GLY A 18 -8.66 -3.00 -2.39
CA GLY A 18 -8.21 -2.88 -3.77
C GLY A 18 -7.16 -3.93 -4.12
N ILE A 19 -6.26 -4.21 -3.18
CA ILE A 19 -5.23 -5.23 -3.38
C ILE A 19 -5.89 -6.61 -3.50
N GLU A 20 -6.82 -6.90 -2.61
CA GLU A 20 -7.47 -8.21 -2.57
C GLU A 20 -8.35 -8.45 -3.78
N ASP A 21 -8.98 -7.40 -4.31
CA ASP A 21 -9.87 -7.53 -5.46
C ASP A 21 -9.16 -8.14 -6.67
N VAL A 22 -7.86 -7.91 -6.80
CA VAL A 22 -7.08 -8.45 -7.92
C VAL A 22 -6.02 -9.44 -7.42
N LYS A 23 -6.24 -9.98 -6.24
CA LYS A 23 -5.47 -11.10 -5.70
C LYS A 23 -4.00 -10.78 -5.43
N GLY A 24 -3.73 -9.55 -5.03
CA GLY A 24 -2.42 -9.21 -4.50
C GLY A 24 -2.16 -10.03 -3.25
N VAL A 25 -0.91 -10.37 -2.97
CA VAL A 25 -0.58 -11.33 -1.92
C VAL A 25 0.40 -10.75 -0.90
N GLU A 26 0.45 -11.42 0.24
CA GLU A 26 1.43 -11.14 1.30
C GLU A 26 1.34 -9.70 1.75
N ILE A 27 0.15 -9.27 2.14
CA ILE A 27 -0.13 -7.90 2.53
C ILE A 27 0.29 -7.70 3.96
N ASN A 28 1.19 -6.73 4.18
CA ASN A 28 1.61 -6.34 5.53
C ASN A 28 1.30 -4.87 5.75
N LEU A 29 0.85 -4.56 6.96
CA LEU A 29 0.64 -3.19 7.40
C LEU A 29 1.69 -2.87 8.44
N LEU A 30 2.46 -1.82 8.20
CA LEU A 30 3.47 -1.34 9.14
C LEU A 30 2.98 -0.03 9.76
N ASP A 31 2.88 -0.01 11.07
CA ASP A 31 2.50 1.18 11.83
C ASP A 31 3.79 1.89 12.23
N LEU A 32 4.00 3.07 11.67
CA LEU A 32 5.22 3.85 11.85
C LEU A 32 5.04 4.99 12.84
N ARG A 33 3.87 5.10 13.47
CA ARG A 33 3.54 6.31 14.24
C ARG A 33 4.42 6.52 15.46
N GLU A 34 5.02 5.45 15.99
CA GLU A 34 5.88 5.57 17.16
C GLU A 34 7.35 5.71 16.80
N ILE A 35 7.67 5.75 15.52
CA ILE A 35 9.05 5.90 15.07
C ILE A 35 9.27 7.36 14.71
N GLU A 36 10.34 7.94 15.25
CA GLU A 36 10.65 9.34 14.99
C GLU A 36 11.16 9.53 13.58
N ASN A 37 10.89 10.70 13.04
CA ASN A 37 11.44 11.15 11.76
C ASN A 37 10.95 10.35 10.56
N THR A 38 9.71 9.83 10.64
CA THR A 38 9.11 9.17 9.50
C THR A 38 8.33 10.19 8.67
N VAL A 39 8.13 9.87 7.40
CA VAL A 39 7.42 10.76 6.49
C VAL A 39 5.93 10.45 6.40
N CYS A 40 5.51 9.34 6.98
CA CYS A 40 4.09 8.96 6.96
C CYS A 40 3.78 8.11 8.19
N ASP A 41 2.51 7.82 8.38
CA ASP A 41 2.06 7.05 9.53
C ASP A 41 2.07 5.56 9.30
N TYR A 42 1.84 5.11 8.07
CA TYR A 42 1.72 3.69 7.76
C TYR A 42 2.31 3.37 6.40
N PHE A 43 2.88 2.15 6.30
CA PHE A 43 3.12 1.52 5.02
C PHE A 43 2.14 0.38 4.85
N VAL A 44 1.63 0.20 3.63
CA VAL A 44 0.95 -1.03 3.23
C VAL A 44 1.83 -1.66 2.17
N ILE A 45 2.26 -2.88 2.39
CA ILE A 45 3.20 -3.56 1.50
C ILE A 45 2.56 -4.83 0.99
N CYS A 46 2.64 -5.06 -0.30
CA CYS A 46 2.12 -6.30 -0.89
C CYS A 46 2.94 -6.62 -2.12
N ASN A 47 2.69 -7.79 -2.71
CA ASN A 47 3.33 -8.10 -3.97
C ASN A 47 2.36 -8.77 -4.94
N GLY A 48 2.71 -8.65 -6.21
CA GLY A 48 2.05 -9.34 -7.28
C GLY A 48 3.00 -10.36 -7.91
N THR A 49 2.47 -11.14 -8.83
CA THR A 49 3.22 -12.26 -9.43
C THR A 49 3.98 -11.87 -10.69
N SER A 50 3.68 -10.69 -11.24
CA SER A 50 4.31 -10.22 -12.47
C SER A 50 4.16 -8.71 -12.52
N ASN A 51 4.85 -8.05 -13.47
CA ASN A 51 4.68 -6.61 -13.61
C ASN A 51 3.26 -6.26 -14.07
N THR A 52 2.62 -7.10 -14.87
CA THR A 52 1.22 -6.89 -15.23
C THR A 52 0.33 -6.96 -14.00
N HIS A 53 0.59 -7.92 -13.10
CA HIS A 53 -0.19 -8.05 -11.87
C HIS A 53 0.05 -6.83 -10.96
N VAL A 54 1.29 -6.37 -10.85
CA VAL A 54 1.60 -5.17 -10.07
C VAL A 54 0.80 -3.98 -10.60
N ASN A 55 0.76 -3.81 -11.92
CA ASN A 55 -0.04 -2.73 -12.52
C ASN A 55 -1.52 -2.88 -12.23
N ALA A 56 -2.04 -4.11 -12.26
CA ALA A 56 -3.45 -4.35 -11.94
C ALA A 56 -3.75 -3.98 -10.49
N ILE A 57 -2.84 -4.30 -9.57
CA ILE A 57 -3.02 -3.95 -8.16
C ILE A 57 -3.04 -2.43 -8.00
N VAL A 58 -2.10 -1.75 -8.62
CA VAL A 58 -2.01 -0.28 -8.55
C VAL A 58 -3.30 0.35 -9.08
N SER A 59 -3.78 -0.08 -10.24
CA SER A 59 -5.03 0.43 -10.81
C SER A 59 -6.21 0.17 -9.89
N SER A 60 -6.27 -1.02 -9.34
CA SER A 60 -7.39 -1.40 -8.47
C SER A 60 -7.43 -0.52 -7.22
N ILE A 61 -6.29 -0.28 -6.60
CA ILE A 61 -6.21 0.59 -5.43
C ILE A 61 -6.69 2.00 -5.79
N GLN A 62 -6.15 2.56 -6.87
CA GLN A 62 -6.48 3.93 -7.23
C GLN A 62 -7.96 4.10 -7.55
N LYS A 63 -8.55 3.14 -8.25
CA LYS A 63 -9.97 3.19 -8.55
C LYS A 63 -10.83 3.09 -7.32
N LYS A 64 -10.48 2.17 -6.44
CA LYS A 64 -11.26 1.95 -5.21
C LYS A 64 -11.24 3.20 -4.34
N VAL A 65 -10.08 3.76 -4.13
CA VAL A 65 -9.93 4.94 -3.26
C VAL A 65 -10.62 6.14 -3.90
N SER A 66 -10.39 6.37 -5.18
CA SER A 66 -10.97 7.51 -5.88
C SER A 66 -12.49 7.45 -5.88
N LYS A 67 -13.04 6.26 -6.11
CA LYS A 67 -14.49 6.10 -6.20
C LYS A 67 -15.16 6.25 -4.84
N SER A 68 -14.52 5.78 -3.79
CA SER A 68 -15.13 5.73 -2.48
C SER A 68 -14.97 7.02 -1.68
N ILE A 69 -13.79 7.63 -1.71
CA ILE A 69 -13.52 8.82 -0.90
C ILE A 69 -12.95 9.97 -1.71
N LYS A 70 -12.98 9.87 -3.04
CA LYS A 70 -12.58 10.96 -3.93
C LYS A 70 -11.17 11.44 -3.69
N SER A 71 -10.25 10.51 -3.37
CA SER A 71 -8.87 10.83 -3.09
C SER A 71 -7.98 10.20 -4.13
N LYS A 72 -6.89 10.89 -4.45
CA LYS A 72 -5.88 10.42 -5.37
C LYS A 72 -4.53 10.42 -4.67
N PRO A 73 -3.60 9.57 -5.07
CA PRO A 73 -2.28 9.64 -4.46
C PRO A 73 -1.62 10.97 -4.83
N TRP A 74 -0.90 11.52 -3.88
CA TRP A 74 -0.14 12.73 -4.11
C TRP A 74 0.99 12.47 -5.11
N LYS A 75 1.52 11.26 -5.11
CA LYS A 75 2.63 10.88 -5.95
C LYS A 75 2.57 9.40 -6.26
N VAL A 76 2.91 9.04 -7.50
CA VAL A 76 3.01 7.66 -7.94
C VAL A 76 4.38 7.51 -8.58
N GLU A 77 5.15 6.50 -8.16
CA GLU A 77 6.48 6.27 -8.70
C GLU A 77 6.65 4.81 -9.04
N GLY A 78 7.50 4.54 -10.03
CA GLY A 78 7.90 3.17 -10.34
C GLY A 78 7.06 2.48 -11.40
N THR A 79 6.19 3.22 -12.09
CA THR A 79 5.29 2.60 -13.06
C THR A 79 5.99 2.20 -14.36
N GLU A 80 7.20 2.67 -14.61
CA GLU A 80 7.88 2.40 -15.87
C GLU A 80 8.13 0.91 -16.09
N ASN A 81 8.59 0.21 -15.05
CA ASN A 81 8.85 -1.22 -15.20
C ASN A 81 8.01 -2.06 -14.23
N SER A 82 7.32 -1.42 -13.32
CA SER A 82 6.38 -2.07 -12.39
C SER A 82 7.02 -3.18 -11.57
N GLU A 83 8.26 -2.97 -11.15
CA GLU A 83 8.92 -3.88 -10.20
C GLU A 83 8.64 -3.46 -8.77
N TRP A 84 8.52 -2.17 -8.54
CA TRP A 84 8.25 -1.58 -7.24
C TRP A 84 7.53 -0.28 -7.48
N VAL A 85 6.22 -0.27 -7.27
CA VAL A 85 5.40 0.93 -7.46
C VAL A 85 5.01 1.47 -6.11
N LEU A 86 5.17 2.76 -5.95
CA LEU A 86 4.87 3.46 -4.71
C LEU A 86 3.69 4.38 -4.95
N LEU A 87 2.68 4.28 -4.08
CA LEU A 87 1.53 5.18 -4.11
C LEU A 87 1.53 5.96 -2.80
N ASP A 88 1.76 7.25 -2.91
CA ASP A 88 1.90 8.12 -1.73
C ASP A 88 0.59 8.84 -1.46
N TYR A 89 -0.13 8.42 -0.41
CA TYR A 89 -1.36 9.07 0.02
C TYR A 89 -1.13 10.00 1.22
N VAL A 90 0.11 10.38 1.44
CA VAL A 90 0.56 11.28 2.50
C VAL A 90 0.66 10.58 3.85
N ASP A 91 -0.45 10.19 4.45
CA ASP A 91 -0.42 9.47 5.74
C ASP A 91 -0.12 7.99 5.56
N VAL A 92 -0.40 7.47 4.38
CA VAL A 92 -0.18 6.05 4.06
C VAL A 92 0.56 5.98 2.74
N VAL A 93 1.63 5.21 2.72
CA VAL A 93 2.37 4.94 1.50
C VAL A 93 2.22 3.47 1.17
N VAL A 94 1.74 3.17 -0.02
CA VAL A 94 1.55 1.80 -0.47
C VAL A 94 2.76 1.40 -1.31
N HIS A 95 3.30 0.22 -1.02
CA HIS A 95 4.41 -0.35 -1.77
C HIS A 95 3.92 -1.62 -2.42
N VAL A 96 3.87 -1.64 -3.75
CA VAL A 96 3.45 -2.81 -4.52
C VAL A 96 4.67 -3.33 -5.26
N PHE A 97 5.08 -4.54 -4.93
CA PHE A 97 6.34 -5.12 -5.44
C PHE A 97 6.08 -6.33 -6.31
N GLN A 98 7.02 -6.62 -7.18
CA GLN A 98 7.22 -7.99 -7.60
C GLN A 98 7.95 -8.71 -6.47
N ARG A 99 7.66 -9.99 -6.30
CA ARG A 99 8.13 -10.72 -5.13
C ARG A 99 9.64 -10.68 -4.96
N ALA A 100 10.39 -10.93 -6.03
CA ALA A 100 11.85 -10.98 -5.93
C ALA A 100 12.42 -9.63 -5.53
N ILE A 101 11.78 -8.54 -5.98
CA ILE A 101 12.23 -7.20 -5.65
C ILE A 101 11.95 -6.89 -4.19
N ARG A 102 10.79 -7.33 -3.68
CA ARG A 102 10.45 -7.16 -2.28
C ARG A 102 11.48 -7.84 -1.38
N GLU A 103 11.85 -9.06 -1.74
CA GLU A 103 12.83 -9.81 -0.96
C GLU A 103 14.19 -9.15 -0.98
N ARG A 104 14.58 -8.59 -2.12
CA ARG A 104 15.88 -7.95 -2.25
C ARG A 104 15.98 -6.70 -1.38
N TYR A 105 14.97 -5.86 -1.40
CA TYR A 105 15.04 -4.58 -0.68
C TYR A 105 14.63 -4.71 0.77
N ASP A 106 13.77 -5.65 1.10
CA ASP A 106 13.40 -5.98 2.48
C ASP A 106 13.10 -4.73 3.31
N ILE A 107 12.15 -3.91 2.84
CA ILE A 107 11.86 -2.70 3.57
C ILE A 107 11.22 -2.98 4.92
N GLU A 108 10.56 -4.11 5.09
CA GLU A 108 10.05 -4.50 6.40
C GLU A 108 11.19 -4.68 7.40
N GLY A 109 12.32 -5.22 6.94
CA GLY A 109 13.49 -5.36 7.79
C GLY A 109 14.12 -4.01 8.14
N LEU A 110 14.15 -3.09 7.17
CA LEU A 110 14.67 -1.74 7.41
C LEU A 110 13.85 -1.01 8.47
N TRP A 111 12.55 -1.27 8.52
CA TRP A 111 11.67 -0.63 9.49
C TRP A 111 11.31 -1.61 10.60
N GLY A 112 12.33 -2.31 11.10
CA GLY A 112 12.12 -3.37 12.08
C GLY A 112 11.50 -2.93 13.38
N ASP A 113 11.56 -1.63 13.70
CA ASP A 113 10.93 -1.11 14.91
C ASP A 113 9.44 -0.81 14.71
N ALA A 114 8.94 -0.90 13.49
CA ALA A 114 7.52 -0.68 13.23
C ALA A 114 6.70 -1.87 13.71
N LYS A 115 5.46 -1.58 14.08
CA LYS A 115 4.54 -2.65 14.44
C LYS A 115 3.98 -3.24 13.14
N LEU A 116 4.27 -4.49 12.89
CA LEU A 116 3.85 -5.17 11.66
C LEU A 116 2.64 -6.02 11.92
N THR A 117 1.62 -5.87 11.07
CA THR A 117 0.44 -6.72 11.10
C THR A 117 0.31 -7.38 9.73
N ALA A 118 0.36 -8.70 9.70
CA ALA A 118 0.11 -9.44 8.47
C ALA A 118 -1.39 -9.50 8.25
N ILE A 119 -1.82 -9.14 7.05
CA ILE A 119 -3.24 -9.12 6.73
C ILE A 119 -3.58 -10.47 6.12
N GLU A 120 -4.50 -11.19 6.78
CA GLU A 120 -4.95 -12.47 6.27
C GLU A 120 -6.12 -12.26 5.35
N ARG A 121 -6.12 -12.98 4.26
CA ARG A 121 -7.18 -12.86 3.28
C ARG A 121 -8.39 -13.64 3.76
N SER A 122 -9.54 -13.03 3.61
CA SER A 122 -10.76 -13.64 4.13
C SER A 122 -11.32 -14.71 3.21
N PHE A 123 -10.80 -14.85 1.99
CA PHE A 123 -11.27 -15.88 1.10
C PHE A 123 -10.20 -16.94 0.94
N SER A 124 -10.59 -18.08 0.55
CA SER A 124 -9.66 -19.18 0.34
C SER A 124 -9.64 -19.61 -1.11
#